data_b58ab4d4f1adb489f62f802c6e96a5b2
#
_entry.id   b58ab4d4f1adb489f62f802c6e96a5b2
#
_cell.length_a   1.000
_cell.length_b   1.000
_cell.length_c   1.000
_cell.angle_alpha   90.00
_cell.angle_beta   90.00
_cell.angle_gamma   90.00
#
_symmetry.space_group_name_H-M   'P 1'
#
loop_
_entity.id
_entity.type
_entity.pdbx_description
1 polymer ?
#
loop_
_entity_poly.entity_id
_entity_poly.type
_entity_poly.pdbx_seq_one_letter_code
_entity_poly.pdbx_strand_id
1 'polypeptide(L)'
;MTLRANPSPRAASVTSAVGFAGNALERRPRVFVAVAFAAACLAAALGAPRAHAETREVVIAYQDMVVPWRYAQATGEVEKATGYKITYRKLASGADVIRALASGSVQLGEAGSSPIAAGLSQGVDLSLFWILDNINDAEALVARDGSGVTSVAGLKGKTIGVPYVSTSHFHTLVALQNAGVNPADVKIVNLRPPEVAAAWQRGNIDATYIWDPVLAEVKKNGKVLITSGQVAKATGKATFDGFVVDRRFAKDNGDFVAKFVKVLAAADADYGAHRTAWNAASPQVQAVAKESGANAADVPASLALYAFPTPAEQASKTWLGGGAQSGAAQSLLATATFLKAQGTIQNVLPDYSVGIDPQYVQRAAAH
;
A
#
# COMPACT_ATOMS: atom_id res chain seq x y z
N MET A 1 44.90 5.27 -39.18
CA MET A 1 44.36 4.81 -40.44
C MET A 1 42.97 5.42 -40.56
N THR A 2 42.92 6.65 -41.00
CA THR A 2 42.37 7.19 -42.28
C THR A 2 40.87 6.94 -42.40
N LEU A 3 40.06 8.03 -42.12
CA LEU A 3 39.51 9.01 -43.04
C LEU A 3 38.40 8.51 -43.97
N ARG A 4 37.18 9.08 -43.92
CA ARG A 4 36.55 10.14 -44.78
C ARG A 4 35.06 10.15 -44.49
N ALA A 5 34.33 11.17 -44.13
CA ALA A 5 33.97 12.46 -44.65
C ALA A 5 33.12 12.47 -45.96
N ASN A 6 31.80 12.86 -45.79
CA ASN A 6 31.01 13.82 -46.56
C ASN A 6 30.59 13.54 -48.01
N PRO A 7 29.62 14.28 -48.64
CA PRO A 7 28.72 15.36 -48.24
C PRO A 7 27.26 15.32 -48.81
N SER A 8 26.46 16.33 -48.42
CA SER A 8 25.19 16.75 -49.08
C SER A 8 25.37 17.30 -50.50
N PRO A 9 24.26 17.50 -51.28
CA PRO A 9 23.94 18.85 -51.75
C PRO A 9 22.43 19.25 -51.79
N ARG A 10 22.16 20.42 -51.39
CA ARG A 10 21.61 21.67 -51.96
C ARG A 10 20.63 21.60 -53.13
N ALA A 11 19.45 22.15 -52.90
CA ALA A 11 18.71 23.26 -53.49
C ALA A 11 18.52 23.38 -55.06
N ALA A 12 17.28 23.64 -55.43
CA ALA A 12 16.97 24.64 -56.46
C ALA A 12 15.49 25.12 -56.41
N SER A 13 15.34 26.39 -56.33
CA SER A 13 14.16 27.23 -56.55
C SER A 13 13.85 27.37 -58.03
N VAL A 14 12.57 27.54 -58.40
CA VAL A 14 12.20 28.33 -59.59
C VAL A 14 10.85 29.03 -59.37
N THR A 15 10.91 30.30 -59.54
CA THR A 15 9.87 31.36 -59.65
C THR A 15 9.24 31.42 -61.03
N SER A 16 8.02 31.92 -61.15
CA SER A 16 7.46 32.85 -62.15
C SER A 16 5.95 32.72 -62.25
N ALA A 17 5.12 33.64 -61.99
CA ALA A 17 4.81 35.01 -62.38
C ALA A 17 3.78 35.08 -63.52
N VAL A 18 2.76 35.91 -63.26
CA VAL A 18 2.05 36.86 -64.13
C VAL A 18 0.81 36.36 -64.89
N GLY A 19 -0.27 37.12 -64.71
CA GLY A 19 -1.33 37.29 -65.73
C GLY A 19 -2.63 37.90 -65.23
N PHE A 20 -2.76 39.15 -65.47
CA PHE A 20 -3.80 40.18 -65.35
C PHE A 20 -5.18 39.87 -65.97
N ALA A 21 -6.19 40.44 -65.33
CA ALA A 21 -7.22 41.36 -65.84
C ALA A 21 -8.69 40.91 -65.95
N GLY A 22 -9.57 41.74 -65.39
CA GLY A 22 -10.81 42.05 -66.04
C GLY A 22 -12.05 42.23 -65.17
N ASN A 23 -12.39 43.46 -64.94
CA ASN A 23 -13.62 44.04 -64.38
C ASN A 23 -14.95 43.40 -64.81
N ALA A 24 -15.95 43.39 -63.89
CA ALA A 24 -17.20 44.15 -64.10
C ALA A 24 -18.17 44.03 -62.91
N LEU A 25 -18.74 45.13 -62.54
CA LEU A 25 -19.81 45.40 -61.58
C LEU A 25 -21.07 44.58 -61.83
N GLU A 26 -21.86 44.23 -60.83
CA GLU A 26 -23.18 44.78 -60.50
C GLU A 26 -23.92 44.06 -59.37
N ARG A 27 -24.41 44.89 -58.44
CA ARG A 27 -25.68 44.85 -57.65
C ARG A 27 -26.22 43.61 -56.97
N ARG A 28 -26.24 43.80 -55.66
CA ARG A 28 -27.06 43.34 -54.52
C ARG A 28 -28.33 42.49 -54.80
N PRO A 29 -28.69 41.57 -53.83
CA PRO A 29 -29.47 42.01 -52.69
C PRO A 29 -29.08 41.35 -51.33
N ARG A 30 -29.41 42.06 -50.27
CA ARG A 30 -29.10 41.95 -48.85
C ARG A 30 -30.00 40.94 -48.05
N VAL A 31 -30.37 39.79 -48.54
CA VAL A 31 -31.31 38.91 -47.82
C VAL A 31 -30.74 37.53 -47.44
N PHE A 32 -29.55 37.16 -47.93
CA PHE A 32 -28.99 35.81 -47.64
C PHE A 32 -28.02 35.72 -46.46
N VAL A 33 -27.73 36.84 -45.76
CA VAL A 33 -26.71 36.83 -44.68
C VAL A 33 -27.30 36.38 -43.33
N ALA A 34 -28.61 36.53 -43.10
CA ALA A 34 -29.21 36.20 -41.79
C ALA A 34 -29.45 34.69 -41.56
N VAL A 35 -29.63 33.90 -42.61
CA VAL A 35 -29.88 32.45 -42.49
C VAL A 35 -28.58 31.64 -42.34
N ALA A 36 -27.48 32.13 -42.92
CA ALA A 36 -26.17 31.48 -42.80
C ALA A 36 -25.57 31.59 -41.41
N PHE A 37 -25.86 32.68 -40.67
CA PHE A 37 -25.36 32.83 -39.28
C PHE A 37 -26.11 31.93 -38.26
N ALA A 38 -27.39 31.69 -38.45
CA ALA A 38 -28.17 30.81 -37.57
C ALA A 38 -27.78 29.33 -37.76
N ALA A 39 -27.47 28.91 -38.97
CA ALA A 39 -27.01 27.54 -39.27
C ALA A 39 -25.59 27.27 -38.77
N ALA A 40 -24.69 28.27 -38.78
CA ALA A 40 -23.33 28.18 -38.27
C ALA A 40 -23.29 28.07 -36.72
N CYS A 41 -24.18 28.79 -36.02
CA CYS A 41 -24.28 28.69 -34.56
C CYS A 41 -24.89 27.35 -34.09
N LEU A 42 -25.82 26.75 -34.88
CA LEU A 42 -26.36 25.43 -34.54
C LEU A 42 -25.38 24.30 -34.82
N ALA A 43 -24.54 24.42 -35.85
CA ALA A 43 -23.47 23.46 -36.14
C ALA A 43 -22.32 23.51 -35.12
N ALA A 44 -22.03 24.71 -34.57
CA ALA A 44 -21.02 24.89 -33.51
C ALA A 44 -21.48 24.30 -32.15
N ALA A 45 -22.81 24.25 -31.89
CA ALA A 45 -23.36 23.65 -30.69
C ALA A 45 -23.38 22.11 -30.74
N LEU A 46 -23.37 21.50 -31.92
CA LEU A 46 -23.37 20.04 -32.12
C LEU A 46 -21.96 19.45 -32.30
N GLY A 47 -20.96 20.28 -32.47
CA GLY A 47 -19.57 19.91 -32.75
C GLY A 47 -18.59 20.18 -31.60
N ALA A 48 -19.05 20.59 -30.41
CA ALA A 48 -18.16 20.65 -29.25
C ALA A 48 -17.67 19.22 -28.98
N PRO A 49 -16.36 18.93 -29.11
CA PRO A 49 -15.85 17.65 -28.66
C PRO A 49 -16.28 17.54 -27.20
N ARG A 50 -17.12 16.54 -26.87
CA ARG A 50 -17.24 16.12 -25.48
C ARG A 50 -15.83 15.75 -25.08
N ALA A 51 -15.20 16.61 -24.29
CA ALA A 51 -13.99 16.24 -23.59
C ALA A 51 -14.36 14.96 -22.83
N HIS A 52 -13.98 13.81 -23.37
CA HIS A 52 -13.94 12.60 -22.58
C HIS A 52 -12.99 12.97 -21.46
N ALA A 53 -13.54 13.19 -20.28
CA ALA A 53 -12.69 13.31 -19.09
C ALA A 53 -11.84 12.03 -19.10
N GLU A 54 -10.55 12.22 -19.33
CA GLU A 54 -9.58 11.13 -19.33
C GLU A 54 -9.76 10.40 -17.98
N THR A 55 -10.18 9.14 -18.04
CA THR A 55 -10.46 8.37 -16.83
C THR A 55 -9.14 8.24 -16.09
N ARG A 56 -9.00 8.97 -14.99
CA ARG A 56 -7.80 8.90 -14.16
C ARG A 56 -7.68 7.48 -13.60
N GLU A 57 -6.52 6.87 -13.78
CA GLU A 57 -6.24 5.51 -13.33
C GLU A 57 -5.26 5.52 -12.16
N VAL A 58 -5.46 4.59 -11.22
CA VAL A 58 -4.60 4.41 -10.04
C VAL A 58 -4.36 2.93 -9.82
N VAL A 59 -3.13 2.55 -9.54
CA VAL A 59 -2.78 1.20 -9.11
C VAL A 59 -2.53 1.20 -7.60
N ILE A 60 -3.31 0.40 -6.88
CA ILE A 60 -3.19 0.22 -5.43
C ILE A 60 -2.63 -1.18 -5.16
N ALA A 61 -1.46 -1.25 -4.52
CA ALA A 61 -0.89 -2.50 -4.07
C ALA A 61 -1.49 -2.96 -2.74
N TYR A 62 -1.77 -4.25 -2.61
CA TYR A 62 -2.27 -4.83 -1.38
C TYR A 62 -1.66 -6.21 -1.12
N GLN A 63 -1.77 -6.68 0.13
CA GLN A 63 -1.31 -7.99 0.56
C GLN A 63 -2.52 -8.89 0.91
N ASP A 64 -2.27 -10.16 1.22
CA ASP A 64 -3.30 -11.11 1.67
C ASP A 64 -3.64 -10.94 3.15
N MET A 65 -3.88 -9.70 3.59
CA MET A 65 -4.24 -9.38 4.97
C MET A 65 -5.76 -9.44 5.17
N VAL A 66 -6.17 -9.88 6.36
CA VAL A 66 -7.57 -9.93 6.78
C VAL A 66 -7.92 -8.63 7.48
N VAL A 67 -8.41 -7.65 6.70
CA VAL A 67 -8.71 -6.27 7.16
C VAL A 67 -10.04 -5.77 6.60
N PRO A 68 -10.75 -4.84 7.28
CA PRO A 68 -12.12 -4.45 6.91
C PRO A 68 -12.24 -3.83 5.51
N TRP A 69 -11.27 -3.04 5.08
CA TRP A 69 -11.33 -2.33 3.80
C TRP A 69 -11.36 -3.26 2.56
N ARG A 70 -11.08 -4.57 2.71
CA ARG A 70 -11.27 -5.56 1.64
C ARG A 70 -12.72 -5.60 1.14
N TYR A 71 -13.68 -5.32 2.01
CA TYR A 71 -15.07 -5.19 1.61
C TYR A 71 -15.28 -4.00 0.65
N ALA A 72 -14.71 -2.84 0.98
CA ALA A 72 -14.78 -1.66 0.12
C ALA A 72 -14.05 -1.90 -1.22
N GLN A 73 -12.92 -2.61 -1.22
CA GLN A 73 -12.23 -3.07 -2.41
C GLN A 73 -13.12 -3.95 -3.29
N ALA A 74 -13.75 -4.97 -2.72
CA ALA A 74 -14.57 -5.94 -3.45
C ALA A 74 -15.87 -5.32 -4.01
N THR A 75 -16.41 -4.29 -3.38
CA THR A 75 -17.68 -3.63 -3.75
C THR A 75 -17.50 -2.39 -4.63
N GLY A 76 -16.24 -2.00 -4.93
CA GLY A 76 -15.93 -0.83 -5.75
C GLY A 76 -16.22 0.50 -5.08
N GLU A 77 -16.22 0.57 -3.74
CA GLU A 77 -16.47 1.80 -3.00
C GLU A 77 -15.39 2.85 -3.23
N VAL A 78 -14.15 2.42 -3.47
CA VAL A 78 -13.04 3.34 -3.78
C VAL A 78 -13.29 4.03 -5.12
N GLU A 79 -13.67 3.29 -6.17
CA GLU A 79 -14.01 3.80 -7.48
C GLU A 79 -15.21 4.77 -7.42
N LYS A 80 -16.26 4.37 -6.69
CA LYS A 80 -17.46 5.21 -6.50
C LYS A 80 -17.15 6.53 -5.79
N ALA A 81 -16.35 6.47 -4.73
CA ALA A 81 -16.01 7.65 -3.95
C ALA A 81 -15.07 8.60 -4.68
N THR A 82 -14.10 8.05 -5.40
CA THR A 82 -13.01 8.83 -6.01
C THR A 82 -13.31 9.26 -7.44
N GLY A 83 -14.04 8.45 -8.20
CA GLY A 83 -14.26 8.62 -9.64
C GLY A 83 -13.06 8.19 -10.49
N TYR A 84 -12.09 7.49 -9.89
CA TYR A 84 -10.93 6.94 -10.59
C TYR A 84 -11.20 5.47 -10.96
N LYS A 85 -10.56 5.00 -12.01
CA LYS A 85 -10.45 3.56 -12.30
C LYS A 85 -9.31 2.99 -11.45
N ILE A 86 -9.61 1.97 -10.66
CA ILE A 86 -8.64 1.36 -9.76
C ILE A 86 -8.19 0.01 -10.30
N THR A 87 -6.89 -0.19 -10.32
CA THR A 87 -6.28 -1.50 -10.54
C THR A 87 -5.67 -1.98 -9.22
N TYR A 88 -6.24 -3.02 -8.66
CA TYR A 88 -5.71 -3.63 -7.45
C TYR A 88 -4.63 -4.66 -7.80
N ARG A 89 -3.43 -4.49 -7.22
CA ARG A 89 -2.30 -5.39 -7.44
C ARG A 89 -1.93 -6.12 -6.16
N LYS A 90 -2.23 -7.42 -6.11
CA LYS A 90 -1.81 -8.27 -4.99
C LYS A 90 -0.31 -8.52 -5.05
N LEU A 91 0.40 -8.22 -3.95
CA LEU A 91 1.83 -8.45 -3.78
C LEU A 91 2.05 -9.31 -2.53
N ALA A 92 3.11 -10.09 -2.55
CA ALA A 92 3.32 -11.12 -1.54
C ALA A 92 3.86 -10.59 -0.20
N SER A 93 4.40 -9.36 -0.17
CA SER A 93 4.96 -8.77 1.06
C SER A 93 5.01 -7.25 1.00
N GLY A 94 5.07 -6.59 2.16
CA GLY A 94 5.27 -5.14 2.26
C GLY A 94 6.58 -4.67 1.60
N ALA A 95 7.63 -5.47 1.62
CA ALA A 95 8.87 -5.16 0.90
C ALA A 95 8.66 -5.14 -0.63
N ASP A 96 7.79 -6.02 -1.18
CA ASP A 96 7.40 -5.98 -2.59
C ASP A 96 6.59 -4.72 -2.90
N VAL A 97 5.70 -4.29 -1.99
CA VAL A 97 4.92 -3.03 -2.12
C VAL A 97 5.85 -1.83 -2.18
N ILE A 98 6.82 -1.71 -1.26
CA ILE A 98 7.78 -0.60 -1.25
C ILE A 98 8.62 -0.58 -2.53
N ARG A 99 9.04 -1.74 -3.04
CA ARG A 99 9.75 -1.81 -4.34
C ARG A 99 8.86 -1.37 -5.52
N ALA A 100 7.59 -1.74 -5.50
CA ALA A 100 6.64 -1.35 -6.53
C ALA A 100 6.38 0.17 -6.52
N LEU A 101 6.30 0.80 -5.34
CA LEU A 101 6.25 2.27 -5.18
C LEU A 101 7.53 2.92 -5.71
N ALA A 102 8.70 2.42 -5.29
CA ALA A 102 9.99 2.96 -5.71
C ALA A 102 10.19 2.93 -7.24
N SER A 103 9.63 1.93 -7.91
CA SER A 103 9.65 1.82 -9.39
C SER A 103 8.55 2.61 -10.09
N GLY A 104 7.62 3.24 -9.37
CA GLY A 104 6.46 3.93 -9.92
C GLY A 104 5.38 3.01 -10.51
N SER A 105 5.50 1.69 -10.32
CA SER A 105 4.54 0.72 -10.86
C SER A 105 3.23 0.63 -10.08
N VAL A 106 3.18 1.23 -8.91
CA VAL A 106 1.97 1.49 -8.11
C VAL A 106 2.05 2.89 -7.52
N GLN A 107 0.90 3.51 -7.25
CA GLN A 107 0.80 4.85 -6.66
C GLN A 107 0.57 4.81 -5.15
N LEU A 108 -0.18 3.80 -4.70
CA LEU A 108 -0.44 3.57 -3.27
C LEU A 108 -0.22 2.10 -2.93
N GLY A 109 -0.01 1.82 -1.65
CA GLY A 109 0.03 0.44 -1.19
C GLY A 109 0.03 0.31 0.33
N GLU A 110 -0.41 -0.85 0.80
CA GLU A 110 -0.35 -1.21 2.20
C GLU A 110 0.96 -1.93 2.53
N ALA A 111 1.58 -1.53 3.63
CA ALA A 111 2.82 -2.15 4.08
C ALA A 111 2.95 -2.02 5.61
N GLY A 112 3.65 -2.97 6.21
CA GLY A 112 4.01 -2.91 7.62
C GLY A 112 5.01 -1.81 7.94
N SER A 113 5.07 -1.40 9.20
CA SER A 113 6.00 -0.37 9.69
C SER A 113 7.47 -0.70 9.39
N SER A 114 7.84 -1.97 9.37
CA SER A 114 9.23 -2.39 9.08
C SER A 114 9.63 -2.12 7.62
N PRO A 115 8.91 -2.56 6.58
CA PRO A 115 9.23 -2.20 5.20
C PRO A 115 9.08 -0.70 4.92
N ILE A 116 8.15 0.02 5.58
CA ILE A 116 8.03 1.48 5.47
C ILE A 116 9.30 2.15 5.99
N ALA A 117 9.76 1.78 7.20
CA ALA A 117 11.00 2.31 7.77
C ALA A 117 12.22 2.04 6.88
N ALA A 118 12.33 0.81 6.35
CA ALA A 118 13.40 0.44 5.44
C ALA A 118 13.37 1.23 4.12
N GLY A 119 12.18 1.42 3.54
CA GLY A 119 11.99 2.20 2.31
C GLY A 119 12.38 3.67 2.48
N LEU A 120 11.92 4.32 3.55
CA LEU A 120 12.31 5.69 3.88
C LEU A 120 13.82 5.81 4.11
N SER A 121 14.42 4.84 4.79
CA SER A 121 15.88 4.79 5.01
C SER A 121 16.68 4.64 3.71
N GLN A 122 16.10 4.08 2.68
CA GLN A 122 16.67 3.93 1.34
C GLN A 122 16.35 5.11 0.41
N GLY A 123 15.61 6.12 0.90
CA GLY A 123 15.27 7.31 0.14
C GLY A 123 14.09 7.13 -0.82
N VAL A 124 13.23 6.14 -0.61
CA VAL A 124 12.00 5.99 -1.39
C VAL A 124 11.07 7.17 -1.10
N ASP A 125 10.63 7.85 -2.15
CA ASP A 125 9.80 9.06 -2.06
C ASP A 125 8.32 8.72 -1.81
N LEU A 126 8.03 8.36 -0.56
CA LEU A 126 6.70 7.96 -0.10
C LEU A 126 6.26 8.75 1.14
N SER A 127 4.95 8.76 1.39
CA SER A 127 4.36 9.23 2.64
C SER A 127 3.39 8.20 3.21
N LEU A 128 3.53 7.91 4.50
CA LEU A 128 2.53 7.21 5.32
C LEU A 128 1.39 8.19 5.63
N PHE A 129 0.17 7.87 5.23
CA PHE A 129 -0.98 8.77 5.39
C PHE A 129 -2.17 8.18 6.15
N TRP A 130 -2.16 6.86 6.39
CA TRP A 130 -3.19 6.13 7.12
C TRP A 130 -2.57 4.98 7.90
N ILE A 131 -2.93 4.82 9.17
CA ILE A 131 -2.65 3.61 9.94
C ILE A 131 -3.76 2.62 9.64
N LEU A 132 -3.43 1.54 8.95
CA LEU A 132 -4.39 0.50 8.58
C LEU A 132 -4.84 -0.26 9.82
N ASP A 133 -3.89 -0.61 10.68
CA ASP A 133 -4.14 -1.26 11.96
C ASP A 133 -2.92 -1.15 12.91
N ASN A 134 -3.17 -1.37 14.20
CA ASN A 134 -2.15 -1.82 15.14
C ASN A 134 -2.17 -3.36 15.09
N ILE A 135 -1.06 -3.96 14.68
CA ILE A 135 -0.96 -5.40 14.45
C ILE A 135 -1.35 -6.21 15.71
N ASN A 136 -0.97 -5.72 16.89
CA ASN A 136 -1.32 -6.34 18.16
C ASN A 136 -1.05 -7.87 18.15
N ASP A 137 -2.07 -8.74 18.29
CA ASP A 137 -1.91 -10.19 18.30
C ASP A 137 -2.11 -10.86 16.93
N ALA A 138 -2.26 -10.07 15.84
CA ALA A 138 -2.53 -10.57 14.48
C ALA A 138 -1.30 -11.19 13.79
N GLU A 139 -0.11 -11.01 14.36
CA GLU A 139 1.09 -11.75 13.98
C GLU A 139 1.58 -12.58 15.17
N ALA A 140 2.05 -13.79 14.93
CA ALA A 140 2.57 -14.66 15.97
C ALA A 140 3.70 -15.56 15.48
N LEU A 141 4.63 -15.85 16.40
CA LEU A 141 5.64 -16.89 16.27
C LEU A 141 5.01 -18.23 16.68
N VAL A 142 4.92 -19.15 15.75
CA VAL A 142 4.32 -20.48 15.93
C VAL A 142 5.38 -21.55 15.74
N ALA A 143 5.51 -22.45 16.69
CA ALA A 143 6.33 -23.65 16.57
C ALA A 143 5.49 -24.81 16.02
N ARG A 144 6.01 -25.55 15.03
CA ARG A 144 5.34 -26.70 14.43
C ARG A 144 5.30 -27.87 15.42
N ASP A 145 4.18 -28.56 15.46
CA ASP A 145 4.07 -29.80 16.23
C ASP A 145 5.12 -30.82 15.78
N GLY A 146 5.73 -31.50 16.75
CA GLY A 146 6.83 -32.42 16.46
C GLY A 146 8.21 -31.80 16.23
N SER A 147 8.34 -30.44 16.19
CA SER A 147 9.64 -29.74 16.10
C SER A 147 10.48 -29.84 17.38
N GLY A 148 9.84 -30.22 18.52
CA GLY A 148 10.45 -30.20 19.83
C GLY A 148 10.59 -28.80 20.45
N VAL A 149 10.07 -27.75 19.78
CA VAL A 149 10.13 -26.37 20.27
C VAL A 149 8.92 -26.05 21.15
N THR A 150 9.16 -25.61 22.36
CA THR A 150 8.10 -25.29 23.35
C THR A 150 8.17 -23.83 23.83
N SER A 151 9.25 -23.13 23.53
CA SER A 151 9.50 -21.73 23.92
C SER A 151 10.36 -21.03 22.87
N VAL A 152 10.44 -19.69 22.92
CA VAL A 152 11.33 -18.90 22.03
C VAL A 152 12.80 -19.29 22.26
N ALA A 153 13.21 -19.56 23.50
CA ALA A 153 14.58 -20.01 23.80
C ALA A 153 14.91 -21.36 23.15
N GLY A 154 13.93 -22.23 22.95
CA GLY A 154 14.09 -23.54 22.29
C GLY A 154 14.31 -23.46 20.77
N LEU A 155 14.33 -22.27 20.17
CA LEU A 155 14.57 -22.09 18.75
C LEU A 155 16.04 -22.15 18.34
N LYS A 156 16.97 -22.20 19.30
CA LYS A 156 18.40 -22.37 19.00
C LYS A 156 18.64 -23.63 18.16
N GLY A 157 19.34 -23.50 17.04
CA GLY A 157 19.61 -24.58 16.07
C GLY A 157 18.43 -24.94 15.16
N LYS A 158 17.29 -24.25 15.27
CA LYS A 158 16.06 -24.52 14.51
C LYS A 158 15.96 -23.63 13.27
N THR A 159 15.07 -24.02 12.36
CA THR A 159 14.78 -23.27 11.14
C THR A 159 13.47 -22.50 11.28
N ILE A 160 13.53 -21.17 11.13
CA ILE A 160 12.38 -20.27 11.12
C ILE A 160 12.17 -19.73 9.70
N GLY A 161 10.98 -19.95 9.13
CA GLY A 161 10.58 -19.32 7.87
C GLY A 161 9.86 -18.00 8.13
N VAL A 162 10.29 -16.90 7.50
CA VAL A 162 9.67 -15.59 7.69
C VAL A 162 9.91 -14.69 6.47
N PRO A 163 8.95 -13.83 6.07
CA PRO A 163 9.20 -12.86 4.99
C PRO A 163 10.19 -11.78 5.47
N TYR A 164 11.34 -11.67 4.79
CA TYR A 164 12.36 -10.70 5.18
C TYR A 164 11.89 -9.24 5.04
N VAL A 165 12.39 -8.39 5.95
CA VAL A 165 12.05 -6.97 6.06
C VAL A 165 10.58 -6.72 6.46
N SER A 166 9.79 -7.75 6.76
CA SER A 166 8.44 -7.61 7.31
C SER A 166 8.45 -7.27 8.81
N THR A 167 7.29 -6.88 9.33
CA THR A 167 7.03 -6.75 10.78
C THR A 167 7.26 -8.07 11.50
N SER A 168 6.85 -9.18 10.90
CA SER A 168 7.12 -10.53 11.40
C SER A 168 8.62 -10.86 11.47
N HIS A 169 9.41 -10.46 10.48
CA HIS A 169 10.88 -10.61 10.55
C HIS A 169 11.47 -9.76 11.67
N PHE A 170 11.04 -8.51 11.79
CA PHE A 170 11.46 -7.63 12.88
C PHE A 170 11.14 -8.25 14.24
N HIS A 171 9.89 -8.70 14.45
CA HIS A 171 9.49 -9.32 15.72
C HIS A 171 10.12 -10.69 15.96
N THR A 172 10.49 -11.45 14.92
CA THR A 172 11.31 -12.67 15.08
C THR A 172 12.63 -12.32 15.76
N LEU A 173 13.35 -11.32 15.24
CA LEU A 173 14.64 -10.92 15.78
C LEU A 173 14.51 -10.33 17.18
N VAL A 174 13.48 -9.50 17.43
CA VAL A 174 13.20 -8.93 18.75
C VAL A 174 12.85 -10.01 19.76
N ALA A 175 12.02 -10.99 19.41
CA ALA A 175 11.62 -12.09 20.30
C ALA A 175 12.82 -12.98 20.65
N LEU A 176 13.67 -13.33 19.68
CA LEU A 176 14.91 -14.09 19.92
C LEU A 176 15.82 -13.34 20.88
N GLN A 177 16.09 -12.06 20.63
CA GLN A 177 16.96 -11.24 21.46
C GLN A 177 16.38 -11.10 22.88
N ASN A 178 15.10 -10.87 23.04
CA ASN A 178 14.43 -10.78 24.35
C ASN A 178 14.48 -12.10 25.12
N ALA A 179 14.52 -13.24 24.42
CA ALA A 179 14.68 -14.57 25.02
C ALA A 179 16.15 -14.98 25.24
N GLY A 180 17.11 -14.08 25.01
CA GLY A 180 18.56 -14.35 25.16
C GLY A 180 19.12 -15.28 24.08
N VAL A 181 18.45 -15.42 22.93
CA VAL A 181 18.90 -16.24 21.79
C VAL A 181 19.60 -15.33 20.79
N ASN A 182 20.85 -15.64 20.45
CA ASN A 182 21.52 -14.96 19.36
C ASN A 182 20.86 -15.34 18.02
N PRO A 183 20.39 -14.41 17.20
CA PRO A 183 19.81 -14.73 15.88
C PRO A 183 20.75 -15.54 14.98
N ALA A 184 22.07 -15.43 15.14
CA ALA A 184 23.05 -16.24 14.42
C ALA A 184 23.02 -17.73 14.80
N ASP A 185 22.45 -18.07 15.95
CA ASP A 185 22.27 -19.46 16.39
C ASP A 185 20.99 -20.10 15.83
N VAL A 186 20.22 -19.37 15.02
CA VAL A 186 18.93 -19.80 14.43
C VAL A 186 19.02 -19.69 12.91
N LYS A 187 18.55 -20.71 12.20
CA LYS A 187 18.48 -20.64 10.74
C LYS A 187 17.22 -19.89 10.33
N ILE A 188 17.32 -18.58 10.12
CA ILE A 188 16.22 -17.77 9.60
C ILE A 188 16.26 -17.82 8.07
N VAL A 189 15.16 -18.21 7.44
CA VAL A 189 15.03 -18.33 5.98
C VAL A 189 13.97 -17.38 5.44
N ASN A 190 14.30 -16.70 4.35
CA ASN A 190 13.39 -15.78 3.69
C ASN A 190 12.36 -16.56 2.86
N LEU A 191 11.12 -16.57 3.32
CA LEU A 191 9.99 -17.21 2.65
C LEU A 191 8.81 -16.24 2.62
N ARG A 192 8.20 -16.06 1.46
CA ARG A 192 6.94 -15.33 1.32
C ARG A 192 5.78 -16.12 1.93
N PRO A 193 4.64 -15.52 2.30
CA PRO A 193 3.57 -16.24 2.98
C PRO A 193 3.13 -17.55 2.28
N PRO A 194 2.94 -17.62 0.95
CA PRO A 194 2.63 -18.89 0.30
C PRO A 194 3.75 -19.94 0.40
N GLU A 195 5.01 -19.47 0.41
CA GLU A 195 6.19 -20.34 0.56
C GLU A 195 6.32 -20.85 1.99
N VAL A 196 5.96 -20.00 3.00
CA VAL A 196 5.86 -20.39 4.41
C VAL A 196 4.84 -21.50 4.55
N ALA A 197 3.62 -21.34 4.04
CA ALA A 197 2.58 -22.36 4.09
C ALA A 197 3.05 -23.69 3.48
N ALA A 198 3.67 -23.62 2.30
CA ALA A 198 4.18 -24.81 1.62
C ALA A 198 5.34 -25.48 2.39
N ALA A 199 6.28 -24.71 2.96
CA ALA A 199 7.40 -25.23 3.74
C ALA A 199 6.93 -25.84 5.08
N TRP A 200 5.92 -25.22 5.70
CA TRP A 200 5.27 -25.72 6.92
C TRP A 200 4.63 -27.09 6.70
N GLN A 201 3.81 -27.22 5.65
CA GLN A 201 3.14 -28.47 5.29
C GLN A 201 4.13 -29.62 5.04
N ARG A 202 5.28 -29.32 4.42
CA ARG A 202 6.34 -30.32 4.17
C ARG A 202 7.23 -30.59 5.38
N GLY A 203 7.08 -29.83 6.48
CA GLY A 203 7.95 -29.95 7.65
C GLY A 203 9.38 -29.42 7.44
N ASN A 204 9.59 -28.53 6.46
CA ASN A 204 10.91 -27.98 6.13
C ASN A 204 11.32 -26.82 7.04
N ILE A 205 10.41 -26.31 7.86
CA ILE A 205 10.67 -25.30 8.89
C ILE A 205 10.10 -25.75 10.22
N ASP A 206 10.79 -25.41 11.30
CA ASP A 206 10.41 -25.76 12.69
C ASP A 206 9.45 -24.74 13.28
N ALA A 207 9.55 -23.50 12.85
CA ALA A 207 8.72 -22.39 13.30
C ALA A 207 8.53 -21.34 12.18
N THR A 208 7.53 -20.49 12.38
CA THR A 208 7.29 -19.32 11.53
C THR A 208 6.75 -18.17 12.36
N TYR A 209 7.08 -16.93 11.97
CA TYR A 209 6.39 -15.73 12.44
C TYR A 209 5.61 -15.17 11.25
N ILE A 210 4.29 -15.10 11.37
CA ILE A 210 3.43 -14.86 10.21
C ILE A 210 2.07 -14.27 10.65
N TRP A 211 1.29 -13.79 9.69
CA TRP A 211 -0.07 -13.26 9.80
C TRP A 211 -1.09 -14.12 9.06
N ASP A 212 -2.37 -13.82 9.24
CA ASP A 212 -3.45 -14.48 8.52
C ASP A 212 -3.50 -14.09 7.01
N PRO A 213 -3.84 -15.04 6.14
CA PRO A 213 -4.46 -16.35 6.43
C PRO A 213 -3.50 -17.49 6.82
N VAL A 214 -2.18 -17.33 6.61
CA VAL A 214 -1.22 -18.41 6.89
C VAL A 214 -1.12 -18.71 8.38
N LEU A 215 -1.27 -17.70 9.25
CA LEU A 215 -1.26 -17.89 10.69
C LEU A 215 -2.37 -18.84 11.15
N ALA A 216 -3.60 -18.69 10.63
CA ALA A 216 -4.71 -19.58 10.95
C ALA A 216 -4.42 -21.03 10.52
N GLU A 217 -3.74 -21.23 9.39
CA GLU A 217 -3.36 -22.56 8.91
C GLU A 217 -2.31 -23.21 9.80
N VAL A 218 -1.22 -22.50 10.12
CA VAL A 218 -0.12 -23.06 10.91
C VAL A 218 -0.51 -23.31 12.38
N LYS A 219 -1.50 -22.59 12.89
CA LYS A 219 -2.07 -22.81 14.23
C LYS A 219 -2.83 -24.14 14.36
N LYS A 220 -3.25 -24.76 13.25
CA LYS A 220 -3.97 -26.05 13.29
C LYS A 220 -3.09 -27.21 13.75
N ASN A 221 -1.79 -27.13 13.51
CA ASN A 221 -0.79 -28.12 13.89
C ASN A 221 0.50 -27.48 14.40
N GLY A 222 0.34 -26.42 15.18
CA GLY A 222 1.45 -25.71 15.80
C GLY A 222 1.01 -24.92 17.04
N LYS A 223 1.97 -24.64 17.89
CA LYS A 223 1.80 -23.92 19.14
C LYS A 223 2.30 -22.49 19.02
N VAL A 224 1.47 -21.49 19.31
CA VAL A 224 1.88 -20.11 19.47
C VAL A 224 2.86 -19.99 20.64
N LEU A 225 4.06 -19.47 20.37
CA LEU A 225 5.08 -19.20 21.36
C LEU A 225 4.96 -17.78 21.92
N ILE A 226 4.72 -16.79 21.06
CA ILE A 226 4.56 -15.40 21.40
C ILE A 226 3.86 -14.64 20.26
N THR A 227 3.05 -13.64 20.58
CA THR A 227 2.40 -12.73 19.62
C THR A 227 3.15 -11.41 19.50
N SER A 228 2.87 -10.63 18.45
CA SER A 228 3.42 -9.28 18.28
C SER A 228 3.00 -8.33 19.40
N GLY A 229 1.77 -8.45 19.92
CA GLY A 229 1.31 -7.69 21.08
C GLY A 229 2.11 -8.04 22.36
N GLN A 230 2.40 -9.30 22.57
CA GLN A 230 3.24 -9.74 23.71
C GLN A 230 4.69 -9.24 23.55
N VAL A 231 5.27 -9.30 22.36
CA VAL A 231 6.60 -8.73 22.08
C VAL A 231 6.60 -7.23 22.36
N ALA A 232 5.61 -6.50 21.84
CA ALA A 232 5.48 -5.06 22.07
C ALA A 232 5.37 -4.71 23.56
N LYS A 233 4.56 -5.43 24.30
CA LYS A 233 4.40 -5.26 25.76
C LYS A 233 5.71 -5.50 26.52
N ALA A 234 6.47 -6.52 26.11
CA ALA A 234 7.71 -6.89 26.80
C ALA A 234 8.88 -5.97 26.46
N THR A 235 8.90 -5.35 25.28
CA THR A 235 10.09 -4.65 24.74
C THR A 235 9.86 -3.19 24.38
N GLY A 236 8.61 -2.71 24.40
CA GLY A 236 8.25 -1.37 23.90
C GLY A 236 8.29 -1.23 22.38
N LYS A 237 8.52 -2.32 21.63
CA LYS A 237 8.68 -2.31 20.16
C LYS A 237 7.38 -2.78 19.49
N ALA A 238 6.41 -1.88 19.34
CA ALA A 238 5.16 -2.14 18.64
C ALA A 238 5.33 -2.01 17.12
N THR A 239 4.50 -2.74 16.37
CA THR A 239 4.39 -2.66 14.91
C THR A 239 2.96 -2.33 14.49
N PHE A 240 2.84 -1.75 13.31
CA PHE A 240 1.57 -1.41 12.68
C PHE A 240 1.64 -1.66 11.18
N ASP A 241 0.50 -1.77 10.55
CA ASP A 241 0.38 -1.66 9.10
C ASP A 241 -0.18 -0.29 8.72
N GLY A 242 0.21 0.20 7.55
CA GLY A 242 -0.22 1.50 7.07
C GLY A 242 -0.32 1.57 5.56
N PHE A 243 -1.10 2.54 5.08
CA PHE A 243 -1.10 2.93 3.68
C PHE A 243 -0.06 4.00 3.42
N VAL A 244 0.73 3.74 2.40
CA VAL A 244 1.73 4.67 1.86
C VAL A 244 1.36 5.10 0.45
N VAL A 245 1.77 6.30 0.06
CA VAL A 245 1.52 6.89 -1.26
C VAL A 245 2.81 7.48 -1.82
N ASP A 246 3.02 7.37 -3.14
CA ASP A 246 4.04 8.16 -3.85
C ASP A 246 3.74 9.65 -3.66
N ARG A 247 4.74 10.44 -3.22
CA ARG A 247 4.52 11.85 -2.89
C ARG A 247 4.17 12.72 -4.08
N ARG A 248 4.69 12.40 -5.26
CA ARG A 248 4.36 13.15 -6.48
C ARG A 248 2.92 12.89 -6.85
N PHE A 249 2.47 11.62 -6.79
CA PHE A 249 1.06 11.30 -6.99
C PHE A 249 0.17 12.01 -5.97
N ALA A 250 0.50 11.99 -4.68
CA ALA A 250 -0.28 12.64 -3.62
C ALA A 250 -0.38 14.16 -3.82
N LYS A 251 0.71 14.81 -4.27
CA LYS A 251 0.75 16.24 -4.58
C LYS A 251 -0.25 16.63 -5.67
N ASP A 252 -0.34 15.81 -6.73
CA ASP A 252 -1.18 16.10 -7.89
C ASP A 252 -2.61 15.56 -7.73
N ASN A 253 -2.83 14.60 -6.81
CA ASN A 253 -4.09 13.88 -6.60
C ASN A 253 -4.51 13.84 -5.12
N GLY A 254 -4.31 14.93 -4.38
CA GLY A 254 -4.62 14.99 -2.94
C GLY A 254 -6.10 14.79 -2.61
N ASP A 255 -7.01 15.13 -3.54
CA ASP A 255 -8.44 14.86 -3.44
C ASP A 255 -8.77 13.35 -3.49
N PHE A 256 -8.04 12.61 -4.33
CA PHE A 256 -8.13 11.14 -4.36
C PHE A 256 -7.76 10.56 -2.99
N VAL A 257 -6.59 10.93 -2.45
CA VAL A 257 -6.12 10.40 -1.16
C VAL A 257 -7.09 10.74 -0.03
N ALA A 258 -7.63 11.97 -0.01
CA ALA A 258 -8.61 12.40 0.99
C ALA A 258 -9.92 11.58 0.92
N LYS A 259 -10.41 11.28 -0.29
CA LYS A 259 -11.60 10.45 -0.49
C LYS A 259 -11.33 8.98 -0.14
N PHE A 260 -10.15 8.47 -0.49
CA PHE A 260 -9.73 7.12 -0.14
C PHE A 260 -9.66 6.92 1.39
N VAL A 261 -9.09 7.87 2.13
CA VAL A 261 -9.09 7.86 3.61
C VAL A 261 -10.51 7.78 4.18
N LYS A 262 -11.50 8.48 3.60
CA LYS A 262 -12.90 8.37 4.05
C LYS A 262 -13.47 6.97 3.83
N VAL A 263 -13.11 6.29 2.73
CA VAL A 263 -13.53 4.91 2.49
C VAL A 263 -12.90 3.96 3.49
N LEU A 264 -11.61 4.12 3.79
CA LEU A 264 -10.91 3.32 4.81
C LEU A 264 -11.55 3.52 6.19
N ALA A 265 -11.76 4.78 6.58
CA ALA A 265 -12.38 5.13 7.85
C ALA A 265 -13.81 4.56 7.99
N ALA A 266 -14.58 4.59 6.91
CA ALA A 266 -15.94 4.03 6.90
C ALA A 266 -15.94 2.50 7.07
N ALA A 267 -14.99 1.80 6.43
CA ALA A 267 -14.86 0.35 6.55
C ALA A 267 -14.48 -0.07 7.99
N ASP A 268 -13.53 0.64 8.60
CA ASP A 268 -13.11 0.37 9.97
C ASP A 268 -14.21 0.71 10.99
N ALA A 269 -14.95 1.80 10.76
CA ALA A 269 -16.07 2.21 11.60
C ALA A 269 -17.23 1.20 11.51
N ASP A 270 -17.56 0.70 10.33
CA ASP A 270 -18.61 -0.33 10.16
C ASP A 270 -18.23 -1.61 10.90
N TYR A 271 -17.00 -2.11 10.73
CA TYR A 271 -16.52 -3.25 11.51
C TYR A 271 -16.56 -2.98 13.03
N GLY A 272 -16.08 -1.81 13.46
CA GLY A 272 -16.05 -1.44 14.88
C GLY A 272 -17.44 -1.40 15.53
N ALA A 273 -18.43 -0.85 14.82
CA ALA A 273 -19.80 -0.75 15.28
C ALA A 273 -20.60 -2.07 15.20
N HIS A 274 -20.26 -2.95 14.27
CA HIS A 274 -21.08 -4.11 13.92
C HIS A 274 -20.32 -5.45 14.01
N ARG A 275 -19.34 -5.58 14.90
CA ARG A 275 -18.44 -6.77 14.99
C ARG A 275 -19.19 -8.09 14.99
N THR A 276 -20.33 -8.19 15.68
CA THR A 276 -21.12 -9.43 15.74
C THR A 276 -21.86 -9.73 14.45
N ALA A 277 -22.16 -8.71 13.63
CA ALA A 277 -22.76 -8.89 12.31
C ALA A 277 -21.73 -9.32 11.26
N TRP A 278 -20.44 -9.06 11.49
CA TRP A 278 -19.34 -9.55 10.64
C TRP A 278 -19.05 -11.02 10.95
N ASN A 279 -20.00 -11.90 10.67
CA ASN A 279 -19.87 -13.36 10.82
C ASN A 279 -19.58 -14.05 9.48
N ALA A 280 -19.24 -15.32 9.52
CA ALA A 280 -18.81 -16.08 8.35
C ALA A 280 -19.78 -16.04 7.15
N ALA A 281 -21.07 -15.82 7.38
CA ALA A 281 -22.09 -15.75 6.33
C ALA A 281 -22.33 -14.32 5.80
N SER A 282 -21.81 -13.29 6.48
CA SER A 282 -22.03 -11.89 6.10
C SER A 282 -21.34 -11.54 4.79
N PRO A 283 -21.90 -10.63 3.97
CA PRO A 283 -21.28 -10.17 2.73
C PRO A 283 -19.89 -9.59 2.94
N GLN A 284 -19.69 -8.87 4.05
CA GLN A 284 -18.42 -8.28 4.42
C GLN A 284 -17.34 -9.35 4.61
N VAL A 285 -17.63 -10.37 5.43
CA VAL A 285 -16.68 -11.45 5.72
C VAL A 285 -16.42 -12.30 4.46
N GLN A 286 -17.42 -12.55 3.65
CA GLN A 286 -17.24 -13.26 2.37
C GLN A 286 -16.32 -12.48 1.41
N ALA A 287 -16.47 -11.15 1.35
CA ALA A 287 -15.60 -10.30 0.55
C ALA A 287 -14.15 -10.28 1.10
N VAL A 288 -13.98 -10.09 2.41
CA VAL A 288 -12.67 -10.14 3.06
C VAL A 288 -11.98 -11.48 2.79
N ALA A 289 -12.70 -12.59 2.95
CA ALA A 289 -12.17 -13.94 2.70
C ALA A 289 -11.71 -14.11 1.25
N LYS A 290 -12.53 -13.66 0.29
CA LYS A 290 -12.21 -13.74 -1.14
C LYS A 290 -10.95 -12.93 -1.49
N GLU A 291 -10.86 -11.69 -1.04
CA GLU A 291 -9.74 -10.79 -1.40
C GLU A 291 -8.43 -11.18 -0.69
N SER A 292 -8.50 -11.61 0.59
CA SER A 292 -7.34 -12.07 1.35
C SER A 292 -6.92 -13.51 1.02
N GLY A 293 -7.85 -14.36 0.56
CA GLY A 293 -7.63 -15.79 0.40
C GLY A 293 -7.82 -16.58 1.70
N ALA A 294 -8.42 -15.96 2.73
CA ALA A 294 -8.72 -16.61 4.00
C ALA A 294 -9.96 -17.51 3.91
N ASN A 295 -10.09 -18.45 4.85
CA ASN A 295 -11.35 -19.14 5.06
C ASN A 295 -12.33 -18.19 5.77
N ALA A 296 -13.54 -18.02 5.24
CA ALA A 296 -14.56 -17.14 5.80
C ALA A 296 -14.88 -17.46 7.28
N ALA A 297 -14.76 -18.73 7.70
CA ALA A 297 -14.95 -19.11 9.10
C ALA A 297 -13.88 -18.54 10.04
N ASP A 298 -12.67 -18.29 9.54
CA ASP A 298 -11.53 -17.80 10.33
C ASP A 298 -11.50 -16.26 10.38
N VAL A 299 -12.10 -15.56 9.39
CA VAL A 299 -12.04 -14.09 9.25
C VAL A 299 -12.50 -13.33 10.51
N PRO A 300 -13.63 -13.65 11.17
CA PRO A 300 -14.04 -12.91 12.37
C PRO A 300 -13.02 -13.00 13.51
N ALA A 301 -12.42 -14.18 13.71
CA ALA A 301 -11.38 -14.38 14.72
C ALA A 301 -10.08 -13.64 14.35
N SER A 302 -9.71 -13.63 13.07
CA SER A 302 -8.55 -12.90 12.56
C SER A 302 -8.69 -11.39 12.73
N LEU A 303 -9.84 -10.81 12.36
CA LEU A 303 -10.13 -9.37 12.52
C LEU A 303 -10.06 -8.93 14.00
N ALA A 304 -10.46 -9.80 14.92
CA ALA A 304 -10.45 -9.50 16.36
C ALA A 304 -9.04 -9.41 16.96
N LEU A 305 -8.01 -9.86 16.25
CA LEU A 305 -6.61 -9.80 16.71
C LEU A 305 -5.98 -8.42 16.50
N TYR A 306 -6.54 -7.62 15.59
CA TYR A 306 -6.09 -6.26 15.27
C TYR A 306 -6.81 -5.22 16.13
N ALA A 307 -6.20 -4.03 16.22
CA ALA A 307 -6.90 -2.83 16.66
C ALA A 307 -6.88 -1.79 15.51
N PHE A 308 -8.05 -1.29 15.15
CA PHE A 308 -8.23 -0.31 14.07
C PHE A 308 -8.42 1.09 14.69
N PRO A 309 -7.40 1.98 14.65
CA PRO A 309 -7.50 3.30 15.25
C PRO A 309 -8.43 4.20 14.45
N THR A 310 -9.31 4.92 15.16
CA THR A 310 -10.21 5.90 14.56
C THR A 310 -9.46 7.08 13.93
N PRO A 311 -10.07 7.85 13.00
CA PRO A 311 -9.42 9.03 12.43
C PRO A 311 -8.92 10.03 13.49
N ALA A 312 -9.66 10.22 14.58
CA ALA A 312 -9.27 11.09 15.68
C ALA A 312 -8.02 10.58 16.42
N GLU A 313 -7.97 9.28 16.71
CA GLU A 313 -6.77 8.64 17.29
C GLU A 313 -5.59 8.75 16.35
N GLN A 314 -5.79 8.50 15.04
CA GLN A 314 -4.72 8.59 14.04
C GLN A 314 -4.19 10.02 13.89
N ALA A 315 -5.05 11.06 13.97
CA ALA A 315 -4.65 12.45 13.93
C ALA A 315 -3.91 12.91 15.20
N SER A 316 -3.98 12.14 16.27
CA SER A 316 -3.34 12.46 17.55
C SER A 316 -1.83 12.14 17.54
N LYS A 317 -1.13 12.58 18.59
CA LYS A 317 0.29 12.25 18.83
C LYS A 317 0.55 10.73 18.97
N THR A 318 -0.48 9.96 19.32
CA THR A 318 -0.35 8.49 19.43
C THR A 318 0.05 7.84 18.11
N TRP A 319 -0.40 8.41 16.96
CA TRP A 319 -0.15 7.85 15.65
C TRP A 319 0.58 8.82 14.72
N LEU A 320 -0.14 9.58 13.88
CA LEU A 320 0.45 10.37 12.79
C LEU A 320 0.68 11.84 13.17
N GLY A 321 -0.05 12.36 14.18
CA GLY A 321 0.08 13.75 14.62
C GLY A 321 1.28 13.99 15.52
N GLY A 322 1.80 15.22 15.57
CA GLY A 322 2.90 15.61 16.48
C GLY A 322 4.31 15.55 15.89
N GLY A 323 4.44 15.37 14.57
CA GLY A 323 5.74 15.40 13.87
C GLY A 323 6.69 14.32 14.37
N ALA A 324 7.94 14.68 14.66
CA ALA A 324 8.98 13.77 15.14
C ALA A 324 8.61 13.04 16.45
N GLN A 325 7.68 13.60 17.23
CA GLN A 325 7.20 13.01 18.49
C GLN A 325 5.94 12.15 18.30
N SER A 326 5.47 11.93 17.07
CA SER A 326 4.36 11.03 16.79
C SER A 326 4.74 9.58 17.07
N GLY A 327 3.78 8.78 17.54
CA GLY A 327 4.01 7.36 17.81
C GLY A 327 4.50 6.60 16.57
N ALA A 328 3.95 6.92 15.39
CA ALA A 328 4.40 6.33 14.13
C ALA A 328 5.86 6.68 13.81
N ALA A 329 6.26 7.98 13.93
CA ALA A 329 7.64 8.38 13.66
C ALA A 329 8.63 7.71 14.64
N GLN A 330 8.27 7.63 15.90
CA GLN A 330 9.09 6.96 16.92
C GLN A 330 9.21 5.45 16.68
N SER A 331 8.11 4.79 16.29
CA SER A 331 8.10 3.37 15.94
C SER A 331 8.97 3.10 14.70
N LEU A 332 8.84 3.93 13.65
CA LEU A 332 9.68 3.81 12.45
C LEU A 332 11.16 4.01 12.76
N LEU A 333 11.52 5.00 13.59
CA LEU A 333 12.91 5.25 14.03
C LEU A 333 13.46 4.08 14.83
N ALA A 334 12.70 3.57 15.80
CA ALA A 334 13.10 2.43 16.62
C ALA A 334 13.30 1.17 15.76
N THR A 335 12.40 0.92 14.82
CA THR A 335 12.49 -0.18 13.87
C THR A 335 13.71 -0.06 12.98
N ALA A 336 13.94 1.10 12.36
CA ALA A 336 15.09 1.33 11.49
C ALA A 336 16.42 1.21 12.26
N THR A 337 16.48 1.76 13.47
CA THR A 337 17.68 1.64 14.33
C THR A 337 17.99 0.17 14.61
N PHE A 338 16.97 -0.62 14.93
CA PHE A 338 17.13 -2.04 15.17
C PHE A 338 17.56 -2.79 13.90
N LEU A 339 16.90 -2.55 12.75
CA LEU A 339 17.23 -3.18 11.47
C LEU A 339 18.67 -2.85 11.03
N LYS A 340 19.15 -1.62 11.29
CA LYS A 340 20.55 -1.25 11.04
C LYS A 340 21.50 -2.05 11.93
N ALA A 341 21.19 -2.17 13.20
CA ALA A 341 22.01 -2.96 14.15
C ALA A 341 22.09 -4.45 13.75
N GLN A 342 21.04 -4.96 13.08
CA GLN A 342 21.03 -6.32 12.52
C GLN A 342 21.63 -6.41 11.10
N GLY A 343 22.16 -5.32 10.54
CA GLY A 343 22.75 -5.29 9.19
C GLY A 343 21.71 -5.38 8.05
N THR A 344 20.41 -5.27 8.35
CA THR A 344 19.34 -5.38 7.36
C THR A 344 19.23 -4.12 6.49
N ILE A 345 19.50 -2.94 7.06
CA ILE A 345 19.59 -1.66 6.36
C ILE A 345 20.87 -0.93 6.69
N GLN A 346 21.31 -0.01 5.82
CA GLN A 346 22.56 0.72 5.98
C GLN A 346 22.38 2.07 6.69
N ASN A 347 21.26 2.75 6.41
CA ASN A 347 21.01 4.12 6.88
C ASN A 347 19.82 4.17 7.83
N VAL A 348 19.88 5.13 8.78
CA VAL A 348 18.76 5.51 9.64
C VAL A 348 18.58 7.01 9.48
N LEU A 349 17.37 7.46 9.23
CA LEU A 349 17.05 8.89 9.18
C LEU A 349 17.05 9.46 10.61
N PRO A 350 17.47 10.71 10.78
CA PRO A 350 17.40 11.38 12.10
C PRO A 350 15.96 11.62 12.56
N ASP A 351 15.02 11.70 11.60
CA ASP A 351 13.60 11.94 11.84
C ASP A 351 12.76 11.24 10.77
N TYR A 352 11.84 10.37 11.17
CA TYR A 352 10.92 9.65 10.29
C TYR A 352 9.61 10.39 10.05
N SER A 353 9.34 11.49 10.76
CA SER A 353 8.15 12.31 10.48
C SER A 353 8.18 12.92 9.07
N VAL A 354 9.36 13.06 8.48
CA VAL A 354 9.51 13.45 7.07
C VAL A 354 8.79 12.50 6.10
N GLY A 355 8.54 11.25 6.52
CA GLY A 355 7.82 10.22 5.78
C GLY A 355 6.34 10.10 6.18
N ILE A 356 5.79 11.02 6.96
CA ILE A 356 4.41 10.96 7.47
C ILE A 356 3.63 12.18 7.00
N ASP A 357 2.43 11.95 6.49
CA ASP A 357 1.51 13.02 6.10
C ASP A 357 0.17 12.91 6.85
N PRO A 358 0.01 13.62 7.97
CA PRO A 358 -1.20 13.56 8.80
C PRO A 358 -2.39 14.36 8.25
N GLN A 359 -2.21 15.18 7.19
CA GLN A 359 -3.24 16.10 6.72
C GLN A 359 -4.55 15.41 6.34
N TYR A 360 -4.48 14.18 5.80
CA TYR A 360 -5.65 13.44 5.33
C TYR A 360 -6.49 12.92 6.49
N VAL A 361 -5.85 12.34 7.51
CA VAL A 361 -6.56 11.89 8.72
C VAL A 361 -7.09 13.06 9.54
N GLN A 362 -6.38 14.19 9.59
CA GLN A 362 -6.84 15.41 10.25
C GLN A 362 -8.13 15.95 9.62
N ARG A 363 -8.21 15.94 8.28
CA ARG A 363 -9.44 16.30 7.56
C ARG A 363 -10.56 15.29 7.80
N ALA A 364 -10.27 14.00 7.89
CA ALA A 364 -11.27 12.98 8.19
C ALA A 364 -11.77 13.04 9.63
N ALA A 365 -10.93 13.44 10.59
CA ALA A 365 -11.28 13.58 11.99
C ALA A 365 -12.11 14.85 12.29
N ALA A 366 -12.09 15.85 11.39
CA ALA A 366 -12.83 17.11 11.56
C ALA A 366 -14.31 17.03 11.15
N HIS A 367 -14.75 15.91 10.62
CA HIS A 367 -16.09 15.61 10.12
C HIS A 367 -16.71 14.43 10.85
#